data_44c69fefeec548555112dbea273a3771
#
_entry.id   44c69fefeec548555112dbea273a3771
#
_cell.length_a   1.000
_cell.length_b   1.000
_cell.length_c   1.000
_cell.angle_alpha   90.00
_cell.angle_beta   90.00
_cell.angle_gamma   90.00
#
_symmetry.space_group_name_H-M   'P 1'
#
loop_
_entity.id
_entity.type
_entity.pdbx_description
1 polymer ?
#
loop_
_entity_poly.entity_id
_entity_poly.type
_entity_poly.pdbx_seq_one_letter_code
_entity_poly.pdbx_strand_id
1 'polypeptide(L)'
;GVPLILYTCPHLVYAYVISFALFVFEDTVVVPTYSKKIQMQEKALNQQKTLNNDKIVVMSEKGNIVYKADFYDNSAKRLYSLYIVIRNEDKTLNCVVRADSALWMEDHWKLSGAVKYTLADDTLISSGVDSETVQKLTELPETFRNNTLSIETVNTREAKAYINHLMRVGLPYAEPLSVYYKKFAFPFIMFIVVFLSVGLSGKTRKNVMLISLASCISAAVLYYVFQMVTMLMAKFGVLSPFMGAWLPVFLFVALSVVLLKYART
;
A
#
# COMPACT_ATOMS: atom_id res chain seq x y z
N GLY A 1 18.78 -8.70 46.17
CA GLY A 1 17.61 -9.11 45.38
C GLY A 1 18.02 -9.33 43.93
N VAL A 2 17.46 -10.35 43.28
CA VAL A 2 17.71 -10.62 41.84
C VAL A 2 17.11 -9.48 41.03
N PRO A 3 17.83 -8.89 40.08
CA PRO A 3 17.33 -7.76 39.30
C PRO A 3 16.08 -8.17 38.52
N LEU A 4 15.02 -7.34 38.58
CA LEU A 4 13.72 -7.54 37.93
C LEU A 4 13.87 -7.95 36.45
N ILE A 5 14.91 -7.42 35.79
CA ILE A 5 15.26 -7.71 34.38
C ILE A 5 15.49 -9.23 34.17
N LEU A 6 16.07 -9.96 35.12
CA LEU A 6 16.36 -11.38 34.95
C LEU A 6 15.07 -12.23 34.93
N TYR A 7 14.04 -11.83 35.69
CA TYR A 7 12.74 -12.47 35.67
C TYR A 7 11.89 -12.08 34.46
N THR A 8 12.09 -10.89 33.92
CA THR A 8 11.28 -10.39 32.79
C THR A 8 11.83 -10.81 31.43
N CYS A 9 13.14 -11.07 31.33
CA CYS A 9 13.80 -11.47 30.10
C CYS A 9 13.13 -12.68 29.39
N PRO A 10 12.84 -13.81 30.07
CA PRO A 10 12.18 -14.95 29.43
C PRO A 10 10.78 -14.60 28.90
N HIS A 11 10.02 -13.77 29.63
CA HIS A 11 8.67 -13.35 29.18
C HIS A 11 8.75 -12.48 27.92
N LEU A 12 9.76 -11.61 27.80
CA LEU A 12 10.00 -10.80 26.61
C LEU A 12 10.42 -11.65 25.40
N VAL A 13 11.24 -12.68 25.64
CA VAL A 13 11.63 -13.63 24.58
C VAL A 13 10.38 -14.39 24.07
N TYR A 14 9.55 -14.91 24.98
CA TYR A 14 8.28 -15.56 24.58
C TYR A 14 7.36 -14.60 23.82
N ALA A 15 7.21 -13.37 24.28
CA ALA A 15 6.40 -12.36 23.59
C ALA A 15 6.92 -12.06 22.19
N TYR A 16 8.23 -12.00 22.00
CA TYR A 16 8.84 -11.82 20.68
C TYR A 16 8.59 -13.02 19.75
N VAL A 17 8.75 -14.25 20.26
CA VAL A 17 8.46 -15.49 19.51
C VAL A 17 6.98 -15.54 19.11
N ILE A 18 6.07 -15.20 20.03
CA ILE A 18 4.63 -15.14 19.75
C ILE A 18 4.33 -14.08 18.67
N SER A 19 4.97 -12.91 18.74
CA SER A 19 4.80 -11.85 17.73
C SER A 19 5.23 -12.33 16.33
N PHE A 20 6.34 -13.06 16.25
CA PHE A 20 6.79 -13.65 15.01
C PHE A 20 5.84 -14.74 14.48
N ALA A 21 5.38 -15.63 15.38
CA ALA A 21 4.40 -16.66 15.02
C ALA A 21 3.09 -16.05 14.54
N LEU A 22 2.66 -14.94 15.13
CA LEU A 22 1.46 -14.20 14.73
C LEU A 22 1.61 -13.59 13.34
N PHE A 23 2.78 -13.05 13.00
CA PHE A 23 3.08 -12.57 11.65
C PHE A 23 2.95 -13.70 10.61
N VAL A 24 3.56 -14.86 10.87
CA VAL A 24 3.47 -16.01 9.97
C VAL A 24 2.03 -16.50 9.84
N PHE A 25 1.31 -16.58 10.94
CA PHE A 25 -0.10 -16.98 10.96
C PHE A 25 -0.98 -16.00 10.18
N GLU A 26 -0.76 -14.70 10.34
CA GLU A 26 -1.49 -13.67 9.60
C GLU A 26 -1.28 -13.81 8.09
N ASP A 27 -0.04 -13.93 7.62
CA ASP A 27 0.27 -13.99 6.19
C ASP A 27 -0.16 -15.32 5.53
N THR A 28 -0.08 -16.44 6.27
CA THR A 28 -0.37 -17.78 5.73
C THR A 28 -1.81 -18.25 5.90
N VAL A 29 -2.50 -17.81 6.94
CA VAL A 29 -3.85 -18.28 7.28
C VAL A 29 -4.89 -17.18 7.20
N VAL A 30 -4.65 -16.05 7.88
CA VAL A 30 -5.65 -14.98 8.00
C VAL A 30 -5.88 -14.31 6.64
N VAL A 31 -4.82 -13.90 5.95
CA VAL A 31 -4.91 -13.20 4.66
C VAL A 31 -5.62 -14.05 3.60
N PRO A 32 -5.28 -15.31 3.32
CA PRO A 32 -5.99 -16.13 2.35
C PRO A 32 -7.45 -16.39 2.72
N THR A 33 -7.73 -16.59 4.03
CA THR A 33 -9.10 -16.81 4.51
C THR A 33 -9.95 -15.56 4.35
N TYR A 34 -9.40 -14.39 4.67
CA TYR A 34 -10.06 -13.10 4.50
C TYR A 34 -10.32 -12.77 3.04
N SER A 35 -9.34 -13.03 2.16
CA SER A 35 -9.50 -12.89 0.71
C SER A 35 -10.64 -13.75 0.17
N LYS A 36 -10.70 -15.02 0.61
CA LYS A 36 -11.79 -15.93 0.22
C LYS A 36 -13.16 -15.47 0.73
N LYS A 37 -13.23 -14.94 1.96
CA LYS A 37 -14.44 -14.33 2.51
C LYS A 37 -14.93 -13.18 1.63
N ILE A 38 -14.06 -12.25 1.24
CA ILE A 38 -14.42 -11.12 0.38
C ILE A 38 -14.91 -11.59 -0.98
N GLN A 39 -14.22 -12.54 -1.62
CA GLN A 39 -14.67 -13.10 -2.89
C GLN A 39 -16.06 -13.75 -2.80
N MET A 40 -16.35 -14.46 -1.71
CA MET A 40 -17.68 -15.04 -1.48
C MET A 40 -18.74 -13.95 -1.27
N GLN A 41 -18.40 -12.90 -0.53
CA GLN A 41 -19.30 -11.77 -0.29
C GLN A 41 -19.61 -11.01 -1.58
N GLU A 42 -18.61 -10.74 -2.42
CA GLU A 42 -18.77 -10.10 -3.73
C GLU A 42 -19.66 -10.93 -4.66
N LYS A 43 -19.48 -12.27 -4.66
CA LYS A 43 -20.37 -13.18 -5.41
C LYS A 43 -21.80 -13.17 -4.89
N ALA A 44 -21.99 -13.20 -3.57
CA ALA A 44 -23.32 -13.22 -2.96
C ALA A 44 -24.10 -11.91 -3.18
N LEU A 45 -23.39 -10.78 -3.23
CA LEU A 45 -23.98 -9.47 -3.47
C LEU A 45 -24.09 -9.11 -4.97
N ASN A 46 -23.73 -10.01 -5.87
CA ASN A 46 -23.58 -9.74 -7.32
C ASN A 46 -22.70 -8.50 -7.63
N GLN A 47 -21.85 -8.11 -6.70
CA GLN A 47 -20.86 -7.05 -6.83
C GLN A 47 -19.55 -7.63 -7.38
N GLN A 48 -19.60 -8.23 -8.57
CA GLN A 48 -18.35 -8.58 -9.25
C GLN A 48 -17.62 -7.27 -9.55
N LYS A 49 -16.46 -7.08 -8.92
CA LYS A 49 -15.55 -6.00 -9.30
C LYS A 49 -15.22 -6.19 -10.78
N THR A 50 -15.79 -5.34 -11.62
CA THR A 50 -15.35 -5.29 -13.01
C THR A 50 -13.92 -4.79 -13.01
N LEU A 51 -13.05 -5.46 -13.75
CA LEU A 51 -11.68 -4.98 -14.00
C LEU A 51 -11.68 -3.79 -14.98
N ASN A 52 -12.87 -3.36 -15.41
CA ASN A 52 -13.06 -2.13 -16.15
C ASN A 52 -12.74 -0.93 -15.28
N ASN A 53 -12.22 0.11 -15.86
CA ASN A 53 -11.74 1.28 -15.13
C ASN A 53 -12.20 2.56 -15.85
N ASP A 54 -12.49 3.59 -15.05
CA ASP A 54 -12.94 4.89 -15.53
C ASP A 54 -11.89 5.97 -15.21
N LYS A 55 -11.79 6.99 -16.05
CA LYS A 55 -10.96 8.19 -15.84
C LYS A 55 -9.51 7.85 -15.50
N ILE A 56 -8.88 7.05 -16.33
CA ILE A 56 -7.58 6.47 -16.10
C ILE A 56 -6.49 7.46 -16.51
N VAL A 57 -5.49 7.60 -15.66
CA VAL A 57 -4.22 8.25 -16.00
C VAL A 57 -3.09 7.30 -15.63
N VAL A 58 -2.30 6.91 -16.60
CA VAL A 58 -1.14 6.02 -16.44
C VAL A 58 0.10 6.73 -16.95
N MET A 59 1.17 6.67 -16.20
CA MET A 59 2.49 7.15 -16.61
C MET A 59 3.39 5.97 -16.92
N SER A 60 4.03 5.99 -18.09
CA SER A 60 5.00 5.01 -18.54
C SER A 60 6.36 5.66 -18.79
N GLU A 61 7.42 4.87 -18.94
CA GLU A 61 8.79 5.34 -19.23
C GLU A 61 9.26 6.48 -18.33
N LYS A 62 9.16 6.30 -17.01
CA LYS A 62 9.54 7.30 -16.00
C LYS A 62 8.80 8.65 -16.16
N GLY A 63 7.58 8.62 -16.72
CA GLY A 63 6.73 9.78 -16.94
C GLY A 63 6.98 10.49 -18.27
N ASN A 64 7.68 9.87 -19.21
CA ASN A 64 7.83 10.42 -20.56
C ASN A 64 6.59 10.16 -21.42
N ILE A 65 5.86 9.08 -21.15
CA ILE A 65 4.60 8.80 -21.83
C ILE A 65 3.48 8.81 -20.78
N VAL A 66 2.45 9.62 -21.00
CA VAL A 66 1.29 9.72 -20.12
C VAL A 66 0.05 9.36 -20.92
N TYR A 67 -0.62 8.30 -20.51
CA TYR A 67 -1.90 7.87 -21.07
C TYR A 67 -3.03 8.44 -20.20
N LYS A 68 -4.01 9.07 -20.83
CA LYS A 68 -5.28 9.45 -20.22
C LYS A 68 -6.40 8.84 -21.04
N ALA A 69 -7.22 8.00 -20.43
CA ALA A 69 -8.38 7.40 -21.07
C ALA A 69 -9.63 7.60 -20.22
N ASP A 70 -10.79 7.78 -20.85
CA ASP A 70 -12.05 7.92 -20.12
C ASP A 70 -12.57 6.58 -19.65
N PHE A 71 -12.32 5.50 -20.39
CA PHE A 71 -12.78 4.16 -20.03
C PHE A 71 -11.85 3.07 -20.56
N TYR A 72 -11.66 2.01 -19.76
CA TYR A 72 -10.99 0.78 -20.16
C TYR A 72 -11.92 -0.42 -20.00
N ASP A 73 -12.14 -1.15 -21.08
CA ASP A 73 -12.84 -2.42 -21.10
C ASP A 73 -11.83 -3.57 -21.02
N ASN A 74 -11.84 -4.28 -19.90
CA ASN A 74 -10.94 -5.41 -19.68
C ASN A 74 -11.28 -6.62 -20.55
N SER A 75 -12.57 -6.83 -20.87
CA SER A 75 -13.02 -7.97 -21.67
C SER A 75 -12.54 -7.84 -23.13
N ALA A 76 -12.68 -6.65 -23.67
CA ALA A 76 -12.25 -6.32 -25.03
C ALA A 76 -10.78 -5.89 -25.09
N LYS A 77 -10.10 -5.68 -23.95
CA LYS A 77 -8.76 -5.04 -23.87
C LYS A 77 -8.70 -3.75 -24.69
N ARG A 78 -9.69 -2.87 -24.51
CA ARG A 78 -9.86 -1.65 -25.29
C ARG A 78 -9.93 -0.43 -24.39
N LEU A 79 -9.24 0.63 -24.81
CA LEU A 79 -9.31 1.97 -24.24
C LEU A 79 -10.22 2.84 -25.10
N TYR A 80 -10.95 3.77 -24.50
CA TYR A 80 -11.83 4.71 -25.17
C TYR A 80 -11.49 6.14 -24.78
N SER A 81 -11.64 7.08 -25.73
CA SER A 81 -11.32 8.50 -25.56
C SER A 81 -9.90 8.70 -25.03
N LEU A 82 -8.92 8.25 -25.80
CA LEU A 82 -7.53 8.19 -25.37
C LEU A 82 -6.77 9.46 -25.76
N TYR A 83 -6.06 10.02 -24.78
CA TYR A 83 -5.05 11.04 -24.99
C TYR A 83 -3.70 10.53 -24.52
N ILE A 84 -2.69 10.58 -25.35
CA ILE A 84 -1.33 10.15 -25.05
C ILE A 84 -0.42 11.35 -25.18
N VAL A 85 0.18 11.77 -24.09
CA VAL A 85 1.18 12.82 -24.06
C VAL A 85 2.56 12.19 -24.09
N ILE A 86 3.33 12.47 -25.13
CA ILE A 86 4.71 12.00 -25.29
C ILE A 86 5.64 13.18 -25.03
N ARG A 87 6.61 12.97 -24.14
CA ARG A 87 7.63 13.94 -23.75
C ARG A 87 9.00 13.46 -24.17
N ASN A 88 9.90 14.39 -24.36
CA ASN A 88 11.31 14.13 -24.55
C ASN A 88 11.99 13.74 -23.22
N GLU A 89 13.25 13.34 -23.24
CA GLU A 89 14.02 13.01 -22.03
C GLU A 89 14.16 14.19 -21.07
N ASP A 90 14.21 15.41 -21.58
CA ASP A 90 14.24 16.68 -20.83
C ASP A 90 12.87 17.10 -20.27
N LYS A 91 11.84 16.27 -20.41
CA LYS A 91 10.45 16.50 -20.02
C LYS A 91 9.70 17.57 -20.82
N THR A 92 10.28 18.11 -21.88
CA THR A 92 9.56 18.99 -22.82
C THR A 92 8.52 18.19 -23.61
N LEU A 93 7.45 18.86 -24.05
CA LEU A 93 6.40 18.24 -24.85
C LEU A 93 6.94 17.93 -26.25
N ASN A 94 6.85 16.66 -26.64
CA ASN A 94 7.15 16.23 -28.02
C ASN A 94 5.87 16.28 -28.85
N CYS A 95 4.87 15.48 -28.49
CA CYS A 95 3.60 15.46 -29.21
C CYS A 95 2.47 14.97 -28.29
N VAL A 96 1.23 15.23 -28.72
CA VAL A 96 0.01 14.67 -28.10
C VAL A 96 -0.72 13.87 -29.17
N VAL A 97 -1.05 12.62 -28.85
CA VAL A 97 -1.88 11.77 -29.70
C VAL A 97 -3.26 11.67 -29.07
N ARG A 98 -4.29 12.02 -29.83
CA ARG A 98 -5.69 11.77 -29.47
C ARG A 98 -6.19 10.60 -30.32
N ALA A 99 -6.89 9.65 -29.69
CA ALA A 99 -7.53 8.56 -30.39
C ALA A 99 -8.93 8.31 -29.83
N ASP A 100 -9.88 7.93 -30.66
CA ASP A 100 -11.23 7.59 -30.24
C ASP A 100 -11.23 6.27 -29.46
N SER A 101 -10.41 5.32 -29.88
CA SER A 101 -10.17 4.08 -29.15
C SER A 101 -8.81 3.47 -29.45
N ALA A 102 -8.32 2.62 -28.55
CA ALA A 102 -7.14 1.80 -28.75
C ALA A 102 -7.46 0.35 -28.38
N LEU A 103 -7.16 -0.59 -29.24
CA LEU A 103 -7.31 -2.02 -29.05
C LEU A 103 -5.93 -2.65 -28.83
N TRP A 104 -5.78 -3.45 -27.76
CA TRP A 104 -4.56 -4.20 -27.54
C TRP A 104 -4.46 -5.36 -28.52
N MET A 105 -3.40 -5.36 -29.27
CA MET A 105 -2.94 -6.51 -30.06
C MET A 105 -1.91 -7.28 -29.21
N GLU A 106 -1.25 -8.25 -29.73
CA GLU A 106 -0.37 -9.13 -28.96
C GLU A 106 0.75 -8.39 -28.19
N ASP A 107 1.27 -7.29 -28.76
CA ASP A 107 2.44 -6.56 -28.24
C ASP A 107 2.34 -5.02 -28.28
N HIS A 108 1.29 -4.46 -28.90
CA HIS A 108 1.12 -3.01 -29.08
C HIS A 108 -0.36 -2.59 -29.10
N TRP A 109 -0.58 -1.28 -28.98
CA TRP A 109 -1.91 -0.66 -29.07
C TRP A 109 -2.22 -0.26 -30.51
N LYS A 110 -3.24 -0.86 -31.12
CA LYS A 110 -3.81 -0.41 -32.39
C LYS A 110 -4.78 0.73 -32.14
N LEU A 111 -4.40 1.93 -32.60
CA LEU A 111 -5.21 3.14 -32.46
C LEU A 111 -6.27 3.23 -33.56
N SER A 112 -7.45 3.75 -33.24
CA SER A 112 -8.54 4.04 -34.17
C SER A 112 -8.99 5.49 -33.99
N GLY A 113 -9.18 6.22 -35.12
CA GLY A 113 -9.51 7.64 -35.08
C GLY A 113 -8.38 8.50 -34.50
N ALA A 114 -7.11 8.11 -34.76
CA ALA A 114 -5.97 8.74 -34.13
C ALA A 114 -5.47 9.96 -34.92
N VAL A 115 -5.20 11.05 -34.19
CA VAL A 115 -4.61 12.29 -34.68
C VAL A 115 -3.44 12.68 -33.79
N LYS A 116 -2.30 12.95 -34.37
CA LYS A 116 -1.09 13.45 -33.70
C LYS A 116 -1.02 14.97 -33.80
N TYR A 117 -0.82 15.62 -32.67
CA TYR A 117 -0.62 17.07 -32.56
C TYR A 117 0.83 17.35 -32.16
N THR A 118 1.53 18.13 -32.93
CA THR A 118 2.88 18.62 -32.64
C THR A 118 2.86 20.14 -32.59
N LEU A 119 3.63 20.72 -31.68
CA LEU A 119 3.82 22.16 -31.59
C LEU A 119 5.04 22.55 -32.41
N ALA A 120 4.87 23.35 -33.46
CA ALA A 120 5.94 23.93 -34.23
C ALA A 120 5.70 25.43 -34.37
N ASP A 121 6.69 26.25 -34.01
CA ASP A 121 6.64 27.72 -34.09
C ASP A 121 5.35 28.32 -33.48
N ASP A 122 4.98 27.87 -32.27
CA ASP A 122 3.74 28.24 -31.54
C ASP A 122 2.44 27.89 -32.27
N THR A 123 2.48 27.11 -33.34
CA THR A 123 1.29 26.61 -34.04
C THR A 123 1.11 25.13 -33.85
N LEU A 124 -0.14 24.71 -33.57
CA LEU A 124 -0.52 23.30 -33.48
C LEU A 124 -0.71 22.72 -34.89
N ILE A 125 0.14 21.78 -35.24
CA ILE A 125 0.05 21.03 -36.50
C ILE A 125 -0.57 19.67 -36.19
N SER A 126 -1.66 19.33 -36.91
CA SER A 126 -2.28 18.00 -36.83
C SER A 126 -1.79 17.13 -38.00
N SER A 127 -1.40 15.91 -37.70
CA SER A 127 -0.94 14.92 -38.69
C SER A 127 -1.48 13.52 -38.33
N GLY A 128 -1.34 12.60 -39.30
CA GLY A 128 -1.57 11.17 -38.98
C GLY A 128 -0.52 10.64 -38.02
N VAL A 129 -0.88 9.61 -37.25
CA VAL A 129 0.06 8.96 -36.33
C VAL A 129 1.00 8.06 -37.13
N ASP A 130 2.30 8.27 -36.95
CA ASP A 130 3.36 7.48 -37.57
C ASP A 130 3.59 6.14 -36.85
N SER A 131 4.11 5.17 -37.57
CA SER A 131 4.39 3.83 -37.04
C SER A 131 5.39 3.85 -35.85
N GLU A 132 6.34 4.80 -35.86
CA GLU A 132 7.32 4.97 -34.79
C GLU A 132 6.63 5.38 -33.46
N THR A 133 5.66 6.28 -33.53
CA THR A 133 4.87 6.70 -32.37
C THR A 133 4.06 5.53 -31.82
N VAL A 134 3.47 4.70 -32.68
CA VAL A 134 2.69 3.51 -32.24
C VAL A 134 3.58 2.47 -31.55
N GLN A 135 4.79 2.23 -32.06
CA GLN A 135 5.75 1.27 -31.48
C GLN A 135 6.23 1.67 -30.07
N LYS A 136 6.18 2.94 -29.71
CA LYS A 136 6.49 3.42 -28.36
C LYS A 136 5.38 3.13 -27.34
N LEU A 137 4.18 2.73 -27.80
CA LEU A 137 3.02 2.48 -26.95
C LEU A 137 2.97 1.01 -26.50
N THR A 138 3.88 0.62 -25.64
CA THR A 138 4.07 -0.77 -25.18
C THR A 138 3.48 -1.07 -23.81
N GLU A 139 2.79 -0.10 -23.19
CA GLU A 139 2.23 -0.31 -21.84
C GLU A 139 1.15 -1.39 -21.83
N LEU A 140 1.27 -2.35 -20.89
CA LEU A 140 0.43 -3.53 -20.86
C LEU A 140 -1.02 -3.21 -20.47
N PRO A 141 -2.02 -3.93 -21.00
CA PRO A 141 -3.43 -3.76 -20.65
C PRO A 141 -3.72 -3.86 -19.15
N GLU A 142 -2.91 -4.64 -18.44
CA GLU A 142 -3.06 -4.85 -17.00
C GLU A 142 -2.87 -3.57 -16.18
N THR A 143 -2.08 -2.64 -16.66
CA THR A 143 -1.84 -1.34 -16.04
C THR A 143 -3.09 -0.45 -16.03
N PHE A 144 -3.98 -0.64 -17.01
CA PHE A 144 -5.23 0.15 -17.14
C PHE A 144 -6.41 -0.43 -16.38
N ARG A 145 -6.29 -1.65 -15.84
CA ARG A 145 -7.35 -2.29 -15.06
C ARG A 145 -7.67 -1.50 -13.79
N ASN A 146 -8.91 -1.62 -13.34
CA ASN A 146 -9.28 -1.19 -11.99
C ASN A 146 -8.67 -2.15 -10.96
N ASN A 147 -7.40 -1.98 -10.70
CA ASN A 147 -6.59 -2.86 -9.87
C ASN A 147 -6.45 -2.27 -8.46
N THR A 148 -7.58 -1.90 -7.83
CA THR A 148 -7.59 -1.57 -6.40
C THR A 148 -7.41 -2.85 -5.58
N LEU A 149 -6.22 -3.44 -5.65
CA LEU A 149 -5.84 -4.51 -4.75
C LEU A 149 -5.72 -3.92 -3.34
N SER A 150 -6.56 -4.40 -2.44
CA SER A 150 -6.36 -4.11 -1.03
C SER A 150 -5.13 -4.90 -0.55
N ILE A 151 -4.10 -4.19 -0.10
CA ILE A 151 -2.89 -4.82 0.45
C ILE A 151 -3.22 -5.74 1.64
N GLU A 152 -4.32 -5.48 2.33
CA GLU A 152 -4.77 -6.29 3.46
C GLU A 152 -5.26 -7.69 3.04
N THR A 153 -5.69 -7.85 1.78
CA THR A 153 -6.27 -9.10 1.25
C THR A 153 -5.29 -9.98 0.48
N VAL A 154 -4.06 -9.52 0.31
CA VAL A 154 -3.01 -10.24 -0.44
C VAL A 154 -1.83 -10.56 0.46
N ASN A 155 -1.10 -11.63 0.12
CA ASN A 155 0.09 -12.02 0.86
C ASN A 155 1.24 -11.01 0.66
N THR A 156 2.26 -11.10 1.51
CA THR A 156 3.41 -10.19 1.51
C THR A 156 4.13 -10.12 0.16
N ARG A 157 4.23 -11.24 -0.57
CA ARG A 157 4.91 -11.31 -1.87
C ARG A 157 4.10 -10.58 -2.95
N GLU A 158 2.80 -10.82 -3.02
CA GLU A 158 1.89 -10.16 -3.97
C GLU A 158 1.79 -8.65 -3.69
N ALA A 159 1.68 -8.28 -2.41
CA ALA A 159 1.67 -6.88 -1.98
C ALA A 159 2.93 -6.14 -2.47
N LYS A 160 4.11 -6.74 -2.31
CA LYS A 160 5.38 -6.16 -2.78
C LYS A 160 5.42 -6.01 -4.30
N ALA A 161 4.97 -7.04 -5.05
CA ALA A 161 4.91 -6.99 -6.51
C ALA A 161 3.97 -5.86 -7.00
N TYR A 162 2.80 -5.73 -6.37
CA TYR A 162 1.84 -4.67 -6.65
C TYR A 162 2.41 -3.27 -6.38
N ILE A 163 3.07 -3.06 -5.24
CA ILE A 163 3.68 -1.77 -4.90
C ILE A 163 4.79 -1.41 -5.90
N ASN A 164 5.63 -2.38 -6.29
CA ASN A 164 6.66 -2.15 -7.30
C ASN A 164 6.05 -1.78 -8.66
N HIS A 165 4.90 -2.37 -9.01
CA HIS A 165 4.15 -1.99 -10.20
C HIS A 165 3.66 -0.55 -10.11
N LEU A 166 3.02 -0.13 -8.99
CA LEU A 166 2.57 1.25 -8.78
C LEU A 166 3.71 2.26 -8.90
N MET A 167 4.88 1.95 -8.31
CA MET A 167 6.07 2.81 -8.42
C MET A 167 6.56 2.94 -9.86
N ARG A 168 6.56 1.84 -10.61
CA ARG A 168 7.01 1.82 -12.01
C ARG A 168 6.14 2.68 -12.92
N VAL A 169 4.81 2.62 -12.72
CA VAL A 169 3.83 3.36 -13.53
C VAL A 169 3.52 4.76 -12.99
N GLY A 170 4.21 5.20 -11.91
CA GLY A 170 4.03 6.54 -11.35
C GLY A 170 2.69 6.78 -10.63
N LEU A 171 1.99 5.72 -10.24
CA LEU A 171 0.76 5.82 -9.47
C LEU A 171 1.04 6.06 -7.98
N PRO A 172 0.07 6.64 -7.22
CA PRO A 172 0.22 6.87 -5.80
C PRO A 172 0.45 5.54 -5.05
N TYR A 173 1.60 5.39 -4.43
CA TYR A 173 2.01 4.17 -3.73
C TYR A 173 2.19 4.35 -2.21
N ALA A 174 2.09 5.57 -1.69
CA ALA A 174 2.36 5.87 -0.30
C ALA A 174 1.43 5.11 0.67
N GLU A 175 0.12 5.09 0.38
CA GLU A 175 -0.86 4.35 1.18
C GLU A 175 -0.63 2.82 1.10
N PRO A 176 -0.58 2.18 -0.08
CA PRO A 176 -0.26 0.76 -0.21
C PRO A 176 1.04 0.35 0.49
N LEU A 177 2.10 1.16 0.36
CA LEU A 177 3.39 0.92 0.98
C LEU A 177 3.32 1.04 2.51
N SER A 178 2.54 1.97 3.05
CA SER A 178 2.32 2.12 4.49
C SER A 178 1.61 0.88 5.06
N VAL A 179 0.56 0.39 4.37
CA VAL A 179 -0.17 -0.82 4.77
C VAL A 179 0.73 -2.06 4.70
N TYR A 180 1.61 -2.12 3.70
CA TYR A 180 2.61 -3.18 3.60
C TYR A 180 3.55 -3.21 4.82
N TYR A 181 4.11 -2.05 5.21
CA TYR A 181 4.95 -1.97 6.41
C TYR A 181 4.18 -2.26 7.69
N LYS A 182 2.90 -1.90 7.76
CA LYS A 182 2.02 -2.22 8.89
C LYS A 182 1.91 -3.73 9.12
N LYS A 183 1.89 -4.57 8.06
CA LYS A 183 1.88 -6.03 8.22
C LYS A 183 3.04 -6.56 9.08
N PHE A 184 4.20 -5.92 8.99
CA PHE A 184 5.38 -6.29 9.80
C PHE A 184 5.35 -5.65 11.19
N ALA A 185 4.86 -4.42 11.30
CA ALA A 185 4.84 -3.67 12.55
C ALA A 185 3.73 -4.14 13.51
N PHE A 186 2.58 -4.54 12.96
CA PHE A 186 1.39 -4.88 13.74
C PHE A 186 1.57 -6.05 14.72
N PRO A 187 2.21 -7.18 14.37
CA PRO A 187 2.42 -8.29 15.31
C PRO A 187 3.23 -7.91 16.55
N PHE A 188 4.04 -6.85 16.48
CA PHE A 188 4.79 -6.33 17.62
C PHE A 188 3.89 -5.79 18.76
N ILE A 189 2.59 -5.60 18.51
CA ILE A 189 1.64 -5.20 19.56
C ILE A 189 1.67 -6.18 20.75
N MET A 190 1.81 -7.48 20.50
CA MET A 190 1.90 -8.49 21.55
C MET A 190 3.13 -8.29 22.42
N PHE A 191 4.29 -8.04 21.76
CA PHE A 191 5.52 -7.72 22.48
C PHE A 191 5.38 -6.43 23.31
N ILE A 192 4.80 -5.38 22.74
CA ILE A 192 4.60 -4.09 23.41
C ILE A 192 3.70 -4.23 24.63
N VAL A 193 2.56 -4.93 24.50
CA VAL A 193 1.61 -5.12 25.61
C VAL A 193 2.23 -5.89 26.75
N VAL A 194 2.97 -6.97 26.48
CA VAL A 194 3.69 -7.72 27.51
C VAL A 194 4.77 -6.86 28.16
N PHE A 195 5.54 -6.11 27.38
CA PHE A 195 6.61 -5.27 27.89
C PHE A 195 6.08 -4.13 28.78
N LEU A 196 4.99 -3.47 28.38
CA LEU A 196 4.31 -2.46 29.19
C LEU A 196 3.72 -3.07 30.49
N SER A 197 3.08 -4.24 30.38
CA SER A 197 2.51 -4.93 31.53
C SER A 197 3.56 -5.23 32.60
N VAL A 198 4.72 -5.70 32.20
CA VAL A 198 5.84 -5.96 33.10
C VAL A 198 6.30 -4.67 33.80
N GLY A 199 6.44 -3.56 33.07
CA GLY A 199 6.83 -2.27 33.62
C GLY A 199 5.82 -1.71 34.64
N LEU A 200 4.54 -1.93 34.41
CA LEU A 200 3.45 -1.43 35.26
C LEU A 200 3.23 -2.31 36.50
N SER A 201 3.39 -3.64 36.39
CA SER A 201 3.17 -4.59 37.48
C SER A 201 4.12 -4.35 38.64
N GLY A 202 5.34 -3.85 38.44
CA GLY A 202 6.32 -3.57 39.48
C GLY A 202 5.93 -2.45 40.46
N LYS A 203 4.92 -1.62 40.11
CA LYS A 203 4.49 -0.46 40.96
C LYS A 203 3.27 -0.73 41.84
N THR A 204 2.49 -1.76 41.58
CA THR A 204 1.19 -1.98 42.26
C THR A 204 1.23 -3.07 43.29
N ARG A 205 0.91 -2.72 44.54
CA ARG A 205 0.87 -3.67 45.69
C ARG A 205 -0.51 -4.23 45.97
N LYS A 206 -1.60 -3.63 45.49
CA LYS A 206 -2.98 -4.09 45.72
C LYS A 206 -3.68 -4.32 44.38
N ASN A 207 -4.41 -5.44 44.28
CA ASN A 207 -5.19 -5.82 43.06
C ASN A 207 -4.39 -5.85 41.78
N VAL A 208 -3.18 -6.41 41.82
CA VAL A 208 -2.21 -6.46 40.69
C VAL A 208 -2.86 -7.00 39.43
N MET A 209 -3.69 -8.03 39.52
CA MET A 209 -4.35 -8.68 38.38
C MET A 209 -5.32 -7.73 37.65
N LEU A 210 -6.17 -7.02 38.37
CA LEU A 210 -7.17 -6.12 37.79
C LEU A 210 -6.49 -4.90 37.14
N ILE A 211 -5.49 -4.34 37.82
CA ILE A 211 -4.76 -3.17 37.33
C ILE A 211 -3.92 -3.52 36.10
N SER A 212 -3.25 -4.68 36.10
CA SER A 212 -2.48 -5.11 34.92
C SER A 212 -3.39 -5.42 33.74
N LEU A 213 -4.55 -6.04 33.93
CA LEU A 213 -5.53 -6.28 32.86
C LEU A 213 -6.03 -4.95 32.26
N ALA A 214 -6.46 -4.01 33.11
CA ALA A 214 -6.91 -2.69 32.68
C ALA A 214 -5.80 -1.93 31.92
N SER A 215 -4.56 -2.01 32.42
CA SER A 215 -3.40 -1.38 31.77
C SER A 215 -3.09 -1.97 30.41
N CYS A 216 -3.18 -3.30 30.26
CA CYS A 216 -2.97 -3.98 28.97
C CYS A 216 -4.02 -3.55 27.94
N ILE A 217 -5.30 -3.51 28.35
CA ILE A 217 -6.38 -3.07 27.45
C ILE A 217 -6.18 -1.60 27.05
N SER A 218 -5.90 -0.73 28.03
CA SER A 218 -5.65 0.69 27.75
C SER A 218 -4.45 0.89 26.83
N ALA A 219 -3.36 0.18 27.05
CA ALA A 219 -2.18 0.23 26.19
C ALA A 219 -2.47 -0.23 24.76
N ALA A 220 -3.23 -1.31 24.61
CA ALA A 220 -3.63 -1.80 23.29
C ALA A 220 -4.50 -0.78 22.55
N VAL A 221 -5.49 -0.19 23.21
CA VAL A 221 -6.36 0.85 22.62
C VAL A 221 -5.54 2.07 22.21
N LEU A 222 -4.67 2.57 23.09
CA LEU A 222 -3.82 3.73 22.80
C LEU A 222 -2.87 3.44 21.61
N TYR A 223 -2.30 2.25 21.56
CA TYR A 223 -1.46 1.83 20.44
C TYR A 223 -2.24 1.86 19.12
N TYR A 224 -3.46 1.28 19.10
CA TYR A 224 -4.32 1.26 17.91
C TYR A 224 -4.69 2.66 17.44
N VAL A 225 -5.12 3.53 18.35
CA VAL A 225 -5.47 4.92 18.02
C VAL A 225 -4.25 5.65 17.44
N PHE A 226 -3.10 5.49 18.08
CA PHE A 226 -1.88 6.14 17.60
C PHE A 226 -1.44 5.59 16.24
N GLN A 227 -1.52 4.28 16.02
CA GLN A 227 -1.24 3.66 14.73
C GLN A 227 -2.19 4.17 13.63
N MET A 228 -3.48 4.32 13.94
CA MET A 228 -4.45 4.86 12.99
C MET A 228 -4.09 6.29 12.57
N VAL A 229 -3.72 7.14 13.52
CA VAL A 229 -3.30 8.52 13.23
C VAL A 229 -2.03 8.57 12.39
N THR A 230 -0.99 7.80 12.75
CA THR A 230 0.28 7.79 12.00
C THR A 230 0.12 7.22 10.59
N MET A 231 -0.73 6.21 10.40
CA MET A 231 -1.07 5.68 9.09
C MET A 231 -1.81 6.71 8.22
N LEU A 232 -2.74 7.47 8.82
CA LEU A 232 -3.43 8.55 8.13
C LEU A 232 -2.47 9.65 7.70
N MET A 233 -1.53 10.05 8.57
CA MET A 233 -0.49 11.03 8.23
C MET A 233 0.43 10.53 7.09
N ALA A 234 0.75 9.24 7.07
CA ALA A 234 1.52 8.64 5.98
C ALA A 234 0.73 8.60 4.65
N LYS A 235 -0.58 8.35 4.70
CA LYS A 235 -1.46 8.42 3.52
C LYS A 235 -1.47 9.81 2.89
N PHE A 236 -1.50 10.86 3.70
CA PHE A 236 -1.46 12.25 3.24
C PHE A 236 -0.04 12.77 2.94
N GLY A 237 0.98 11.94 3.05
CA GLY A 237 2.36 12.31 2.72
C GLY A 237 3.08 13.16 3.77
N VAL A 238 2.48 13.37 4.96
CA VAL A 238 3.11 14.09 6.08
C VAL A 238 4.24 13.27 6.69
N LEU A 239 4.04 11.95 6.77
CA LEU A 239 5.04 11.00 7.23
C LEU A 239 5.46 10.07 6.09
N SER A 240 6.72 9.57 6.15
CA SER A 240 7.10 8.51 5.23
C SER A 240 6.29 7.23 5.51
N PRO A 241 6.01 6.39 4.50
CA PRO A 241 5.27 5.15 4.66
C PRO A 241 5.82 4.22 5.75
N PHE A 242 7.14 4.15 5.88
CA PHE A 242 7.80 3.39 6.93
C PHE A 242 7.51 3.95 8.32
N MET A 243 7.66 5.27 8.51
CA MET A 243 7.38 5.92 9.78
C MET A 243 5.91 5.81 10.18
N GLY A 244 4.97 5.88 9.22
CA GLY A 244 3.55 5.68 9.47
C GLY A 244 3.25 4.35 10.18
N ALA A 245 3.95 3.28 9.81
CA ALA A 245 3.76 1.97 10.38
C ALA A 245 4.58 1.73 11.67
N TRP A 246 5.84 2.16 11.71
CA TRP A 246 6.79 1.81 12.78
C TRP A 246 6.89 2.83 13.92
N LEU A 247 6.47 4.08 13.72
CA LEU A 247 6.54 5.11 14.76
C LEU A 247 5.82 4.69 16.06
N PRO A 248 4.59 4.10 16.01
CA PRO A 248 3.94 3.60 17.21
C PRO A 248 4.77 2.54 17.95
N VAL A 249 5.36 1.61 17.20
CA VAL A 249 6.20 0.55 17.79
C VAL A 249 7.39 1.16 18.55
N PHE A 250 8.14 2.07 17.92
CA PHE A 250 9.29 2.72 18.54
C PHE A 250 8.91 3.52 19.79
N LEU A 251 7.81 4.29 19.71
CA LEU A 251 7.34 5.10 20.83
C LEU A 251 6.95 4.24 22.02
N PHE A 252 6.17 3.18 21.80
CA PHE A 252 5.69 2.32 22.88
C PHE A 252 6.81 1.44 23.44
N VAL A 253 7.78 1.01 22.64
CA VAL A 253 8.99 0.33 23.13
C VAL A 253 9.80 1.27 24.01
N ALA A 254 10.04 2.51 23.57
CA ALA A 254 10.75 3.51 24.36
C ALA A 254 10.02 3.80 25.68
N LEU A 255 8.69 3.96 25.65
CA LEU A 255 7.88 4.12 26.85
C LEU A 255 8.02 2.92 27.80
N SER A 256 8.00 1.70 27.26
CA SER A 256 8.15 0.47 28.05
C SER A 256 9.52 0.40 28.74
N VAL A 257 10.60 0.79 28.04
CA VAL A 257 11.95 0.86 28.60
C VAL A 257 12.02 1.88 29.75
N VAL A 258 11.41 3.05 29.55
CA VAL A 258 11.34 4.10 30.58
C VAL A 258 10.58 3.59 31.82
N LEU A 259 9.41 2.99 31.61
CA LEU A 259 8.60 2.44 32.70
C LEU A 259 9.36 1.35 33.48
N LEU A 260 10.05 0.45 32.77
CA LEU A 260 10.84 -0.61 33.40
C LEU A 260 12.00 -0.03 34.22
N LYS A 261 12.66 1.01 33.73
CA LYS A 261 13.74 1.70 34.47
C LYS A 261 13.23 2.36 35.73
N TYR A 262 12.04 2.98 35.72
CA TYR A 262 11.44 3.64 36.87
C TYR A 262 10.63 2.70 37.79
N ALA A 263 10.30 1.50 37.33
CA ALA A 263 9.66 0.47 38.16
C ALA A 263 10.65 -0.18 39.15
N ARG A 264 11.93 0.15 39.00
CA ARG A 264 13.03 -0.42 39.79
C ARG A 264 13.22 0.35 41.11
N THR A 265 12.39 0.04 42.10
CA THR A 265 12.71 0.31 43.54
C THR A 265 11.87 -0.60 44.40
#